data_861209845c1d0fb4ae758ddc34e42219
#
_entry.id   861209845c1d0fb4ae758ddc34e42219
#
_cell.length_a   1.000
_cell.length_b   1.000
_cell.length_c   1.000
_cell.angle_alpha   90.00
_cell.angle_beta   90.00
_cell.angle_gamma   90.00
#
_symmetry.space_group_name_H-M   'P 1'
#
loop_
_entity.id
_entity.type
_entity.pdbx_description
1 polymer ?
#
loop_
_entity_poly.entity_id
_entity_poly.type
_entity_poly.pdbx_seq_one_letter_code
_entity_poly.pdbx_strand_id
1 'polypeptide(L)'
;MPTNSRTEGLIPPMQIGVVVKDIDETAKFLSSMWGIGPWDTKELTYTKDTLVMGQPFKIKVAYAKLGGVKLELIQPLEGKSIFLEFLRAKGEGLFNINFHLSDYDEMISKMNENRCEMVLGIVKAKRYSYFETKPGGIMVEFAEE
;
A
#
# COMPACT_ATOMS: atom_id res chain seq x y z
N MET A 1 9.44 -8.92 30.83
CA MET A 1 9.11 -9.33 29.47
C MET A 1 10.09 -8.72 28.49
N PRO A 2 10.77 -9.53 27.76
CA PRO A 2 11.58 -8.98 26.69
C PRO A 2 10.67 -8.23 25.73
N THR A 3 11.05 -7.03 25.40
CA THR A 3 10.42 -6.29 24.33
C THR A 3 10.52 -7.14 23.08
N ASN A 4 9.43 -7.23 22.35
CA ASN A 4 9.43 -7.99 21.13
C ASN A 4 10.28 -7.29 20.07
N SER A 5 11.56 -7.64 20.05
CA SER A 5 12.52 -7.08 19.09
C SER A 5 12.14 -7.26 17.61
N ARG A 6 11.13 -8.10 17.34
CA ARG A 6 10.72 -8.41 15.97
C ARG A 6 10.08 -7.23 15.23
N THR A 7 9.66 -6.21 15.96
CA THR A 7 9.05 -5.02 15.35
C THR A 7 9.94 -3.79 15.40
N GLU A 8 11.19 -3.93 15.86
CA GLU A 8 12.10 -2.80 16.00
C GLU A 8 12.36 -2.05 14.69
N GLY A 9 12.28 -2.73 13.57
CA GLY A 9 12.45 -2.11 12.26
C GLY A 9 11.21 -1.46 11.68
N LEU A 10 10.04 -1.65 12.31
CA LEU A 10 8.76 -1.13 11.81
C LEU A 10 8.42 0.18 12.50
N ILE A 11 8.20 1.22 11.71
CA ILE A 11 7.97 2.58 12.22
C ILE A 11 6.54 3.01 11.89
N PRO A 12 5.74 3.47 12.87
CA PRO A 12 4.49 4.16 12.56
C PRO A 12 4.76 5.48 11.83
N PRO A 13 3.84 5.99 10.99
CA PRO A 13 2.49 5.48 10.82
C PRO A 13 2.42 4.31 9.85
N MET A 14 1.50 3.40 10.17
CA MET A 14 1.12 2.33 9.25
C MET A 14 -0.09 2.77 8.45
N GLN A 15 -0.25 2.16 7.28
CA GLN A 15 -1.40 2.40 6.41
C GLN A 15 -2.10 1.10 6.11
N ILE A 16 -3.42 1.17 5.93
CA ILE A 16 -4.23 0.08 5.43
C ILE A 16 -4.78 0.53 4.08
N GLY A 17 -4.47 -0.21 3.03
CA GLY A 17 -4.93 0.09 1.68
C GLY A 17 -6.20 -0.71 1.33
N VAL A 18 -7.17 -0.02 0.74
CA VAL A 18 -8.43 -0.60 0.29
C VAL A 18 -8.63 -0.22 -1.17
N VAL A 19 -8.77 -1.21 -2.03
CA VAL A 19 -9.02 -0.97 -3.45
C VAL A 19 -10.52 -0.79 -3.66
N VAL A 20 -10.89 0.29 -4.35
CA VAL A 20 -12.28 0.65 -4.60
C VAL A 20 -12.50 1.04 -6.06
N LYS A 21 -13.74 0.98 -6.52
CA LYS A 21 -14.11 1.38 -7.89
C LYS A 21 -14.23 2.89 -8.03
N ASP A 22 -14.69 3.57 -6.98
CA ASP A 22 -14.95 5.01 -7.00
C ASP A 22 -14.64 5.59 -5.62
N ILE A 23 -13.55 6.34 -5.56
CA ILE A 23 -13.08 6.95 -4.31
C ILE A 23 -14.08 7.98 -3.79
N ASP A 24 -14.63 8.82 -4.66
CA ASP A 24 -15.52 9.90 -4.20
C ASP A 24 -16.77 9.33 -3.57
N GLU A 25 -17.34 8.31 -4.16
CA GLU A 25 -18.51 7.62 -3.64
C GLU A 25 -18.21 6.92 -2.31
N THR A 26 -17.08 6.20 -2.26
CA THR A 26 -16.68 5.45 -1.06
C THR A 26 -16.35 6.39 0.09
N ALA A 27 -15.57 7.45 -0.16
CA ALA A 27 -15.20 8.44 0.86
C ALA A 27 -16.46 9.12 1.42
N LYS A 28 -17.40 9.48 0.55
CA LYS A 28 -18.68 10.07 0.96
C LYS A 28 -19.47 9.13 1.87
N PHE A 29 -19.52 7.85 1.50
CA PHE A 29 -20.21 6.84 2.32
C PHE A 29 -19.56 6.71 3.70
N LEU A 30 -18.23 6.57 3.75
CA LEU A 30 -17.50 6.42 5.01
C LEU A 30 -17.62 7.66 5.90
N SER A 31 -17.61 8.84 5.30
CA SER A 31 -17.80 10.08 6.05
C SER A 31 -19.20 10.20 6.64
N SER A 32 -20.21 9.86 5.84
CA SER A 32 -21.61 10.00 6.29
C SER A 32 -22.02 8.94 7.31
N MET A 33 -21.52 7.72 7.17
CA MET A 33 -21.91 6.62 8.06
C MET A 33 -21.07 6.57 9.34
N TRP A 34 -19.77 6.82 9.24
CA TRP A 34 -18.85 6.63 10.36
C TRP A 34 -18.02 7.86 10.72
N GLY A 35 -18.26 8.98 10.05
CA GLY A 35 -17.53 10.21 10.34
C GLY A 35 -16.06 10.18 9.99
N ILE A 36 -15.63 9.27 9.12
CA ILE A 36 -14.24 9.18 8.70
C ILE A 36 -13.90 10.33 7.76
N GLY A 37 -12.86 11.04 8.06
CA GLY A 37 -12.40 12.21 7.30
C GLY A 37 -11.68 13.21 8.19
N PRO A 38 -11.23 14.34 7.68
CA PRO A 38 -11.28 14.75 6.26
C PRO A 38 -10.38 13.88 5.37
N TRP A 39 -10.66 13.89 4.08
CA TRP A 39 -9.91 13.12 3.08
C TRP A 39 -8.94 14.01 2.32
N ASP A 40 -7.72 13.52 2.16
CA ASP A 40 -6.72 14.10 1.28
C ASP A 40 -6.66 13.24 0.02
N THR A 41 -7.08 13.80 -1.12
CA THR A 41 -7.22 13.07 -2.37
C THR A 41 -6.21 13.57 -3.40
N LYS A 42 -5.58 12.66 -4.12
CA LYS A 42 -4.64 12.99 -5.19
C LYS A 42 -4.55 11.90 -6.23
N GLU A 43 -4.07 12.25 -7.42
CA GLU A 43 -3.75 11.28 -8.45
C GLU A 43 -2.24 11.05 -8.48
N LEU A 44 -1.84 9.78 -8.66
CA LEU A 44 -0.45 9.35 -8.73
C LEU A 44 -0.20 8.65 -10.04
N THR A 45 0.82 9.12 -10.76
CA THR A 45 1.24 8.51 -12.04
C THR A 45 2.63 7.92 -11.86
N TYR A 46 2.78 6.66 -12.25
CA TYR A 46 4.05 5.95 -12.18
C TYR A 46 4.50 5.58 -13.59
N THR A 47 5.70 6.03 -13.96
CA THR A 47 6.30 5.80 -15.27
C THR A 47 7.46 4.81 -15.15
N LYS A 48 7.97 4.36 -16.29
CA LYS A 48 9.12 3.44 -16.33
C LYS A 48 10.32 3.98 -15.56
N ASP A 49 10.51 5.29 -15.55
CA ASP A 49 11.66 5.91 -14.88
C ASP A 49 11.63 5.73 -13.36
N THR A 50 10.44 5.53 -12.78
CA THR A 50 10.25 5.36 -11.34
C THR A 50 9.98 3.93 -10.93
N LEU A 51 9.86 3.01 -11.87
CA LEU A 51 9.52 1.60 -11.59
C LEU A 51 10.75 0.72 -11.70
N VAL A 52 11.03 -0.04 -10.65
CA VAL A 52 12.03 -1.11 -10.68
C VAL A 52 11.38 -2.47 -10.90
N MET A 53 10.09 -2.57 -10.64
CA MET A 53 9.27 -3.76 -10.89
C MET A 53 7.84 -3.30 -11.16
N GLY A 54 7.21 -3.84 -12.20
CA GLY A 54 5.86 -3.48 -12.60
C GLY A 54 5.81 -2.67 -13.88
N GLN A 55 4.61 -2.39 -14.34
CA GLN A 55 4.34 -1.62 -15.56
C GLN A 55 3.76 -0.26 -15.23
N PRO A 56 3.91 0.74 -16.12
CA PRO A 56 3.35 2.08 -15.86
C PRO A 56 1.85 2.06 -15.57
N PHE A 57 1.43 2.86 -14.61
CA PHE A 57 0.02 2.93 -14.23
C PHE A 57 -0.30 4.28 -13.58
N LYS A 58 -1.59 4.53 -13.44
CA LYS A 58 -2.11 5.71 -12.75
C LYS A 58 -3.21 5.27 -11.80
N ILE A 59 -3.17 5.82 -10.59
CA ILE A 59 -4.18 5.58 -9.56
C ILE A 59 -4.63 6.89 -8.95
N LYS A 60 -5.83 6.89 -8.40
CA LYS A 60 -6.32 7.94 -7.52
C LYS A 60 -6.31 7.40 -6.11
N VAL A 61 -5.84 8.20 -5.15
CA VAL A 61 -5.80 7.79 -3.75
C VAL A 61 -6.49 8.83 -2.88
N ALA A 62 -7.06 8.38 -1.78
CA ALA A 62 -7.63 9.25 -0.77
C ALA A 62 -7.21 8.73 0.60
N TYR A 63 -6.71 9.63 1.44
CA TYR A 63 -6.22 9.29 2.77
C TYR A 63 -7.09 9.91 3.85
N ALA A 64 -7.33 9.17 4.91
CA ALA A 64 -7.96 9.69 6.13
C ALA A 64 -7.34 9.00 7.34
N LYS A 65 -7.32 9.70 8.47
CA LYS A 65 -6.84 9.11 9.72
C LYS A 65 -7.90 8.20 10.31
N LEU A 66 -7.47 7.03 10.78
CA LEU A 66 -8.32 6.06 11.45
C LEU A 66 -7.59 5.68 12.75
N GLY A 67 -7.69 6.56 13.77
CA GLY A 67 -6.88 6.42 14.98
C GLY A 67 -5.39 6.57 14.69
N GLY A 68 -4.57 5.60 15.13
CA GLY A 68 -3.13 5.59 14.86
C GLY A 68 -2.74 5.08 13.49
N VAL A 69 -3.71 4.74 12.64
CA VAL A 69 -3.49 4.16 11.31
C VAL A 69 -4.06 5.11 10.26
N LYS A 70 -3.44 5.16 9.10
CA LYS A 70 -3.98 5.90 7.96
C LYS A 70 -4.72 4.93 7.04
N LEU A 71 -5.96 5.27 6.70
CA LEU A 71 -6.73 4.53 5.72
C LEU A 71 -6.46 5.14 4.34
N GLU A 72 -6.06 4.30 3.40
CA GLU A 72 -5.83 4.70 2.02
C GLU A 72 -6.84 4.01 1.11
N LEU A 73 -7.69 4.78 0.44
CA LEU A 73 -8.53 4.25 -0.64
C LEU A 73 -7.74 4.37 -1.94
N ILE A 74 -7.80 3.33 -2.76
CA ILE A 74 -7.03 3.25 -4.00
C ILE A 74 -7.98 2.92 -5.15
N GLN A 75 -8.03 3.80 -6.14
CA GLN A 75 -8.84 3.60 -7.34
C GLN A 75 -7.92 3.47 -8.55
N PRO A 76 -7.88 2.32 -9.23
CA PRO A 76 -7.13 2.19 -10.49
C PRO A 76 -7.75 3.10 -11.56
N LEU A 77 -6.91 3.87 -12.25
CA LEU A 77 -7.36 4.75 -13.35
C LEU A 77 -6.87 4.25 -14.70
N GLU A 78 -5.57 4.03 -14.87
CA GLU A 78 -4.96 3.66 -16.14
C GLU A 78 -3.86 2.63 -15.94
N GLY A 79 -3.60 1.84 -16.99
CA GLY A 79 -2.50 0.89 -17.05
C GLY A 79 -2.77 -0.41 -16.31
N LYS A 80 -1.78 -1.30 -16.39
CA LYS A 80 -1.83 -2.60 -15.71
C LYS A 80 -1.15 -2.46 -14.36
N SER A 81 -1.93 -2.53 -13.29
CA SER A 81 -1.41 -2.42 -11.94
C SER A 81 -1.88 -3.60 -11.08
N ILE A 82 -1.16 -3.83 -9.99
CA ILE A 82 -1.57 -4.82 -8.99
C ILE A 82 -2.94 -4.46 -8.39
N PHE A 83 -3.26 -3.17 -8.36
CA PHE A 83 -4.54 -2.66 -7.85
C PHE A 83 -5.70 -3.02 -8.79
N LEU A 84 -5.50 -2.84 -10.10
CA LEU A 84 -6.49 -3.22 -11.10
C LEU A 84 -6.70 -4.74 -11.14
N GLU A 85 -5.63 -5.51 -11.05
CA GLU A 85 -5.70 -6.97 -11.00
C GLU A 85 -6.51 -7.44 -9.80
N PHE A 86 -6.26 -6.84 -8.63
CA PHE A 86 -7.02 -7.16 -7.42
C PHE A 86 -8.51 -6.85 -7.59
N LEU A 87 -8.82 -5.66 -8.11
CA LEU A 87 -10.21 -5.25 -8.32
C LEU A 87 -10.96 -6.20 -9.26
N ARG A 88 -10.29 -6.63 -10.34
CA ARG A 88 -10.89 -7.55 -11.31
C ARG A 88 -11.06 -8.96 -10.76
N ALA A 89 -10.08 -9.43 -10.00
CA ALA A 89 -10.08 -10.80 -9.49
C ALA A 89 -10.96 -10.98 -8.25
N LYS A 90 -10.98 -10.00 -7.36
CA LYS A 90 -11.64 -10.13 -6.05
C LYS A 90 -12.72 -9.08 -5.78
N GLY A 91 -12.75 -8.00 -6.55
CA GLY A 91 -13.64 -6.89 -6.30
C GLY A 91 -13.06 -5.90 -5.30
N GLU A 92 -13.90 -5.03 -4.75
CA GLU A 92 -13.49 -4.03 -3.78
C GLU A 92 -13.14 -4.67 -2.43
N GLY A 93 -12.17 -4.12 -1.73
CA GLY A 93 -11.85 -4.59 -0.38
C GLY A 93 -10.43 -4.30 0.07
N LEU A 94 -10.11 -4.83 1.25
CA LEU A 94 -8.78 -4.72 1.85
C LEU A 94 -7.74 -5.30 0.91
N PHE A 95 -6.68 -4.52 0.67
CA PHE A 95 -5.64 -4.90 -0.26
C PHE A 95 -4.30 -5.09 0.42
N ASN A 96 -3.79 -4.07 1.13
CA ASN A 96 -2.44 -4.15 1.69
C ASN A 96 -2.31 -3.50 3.06
N ILE A 97 -1.23 -3.86 3.73
CA ILE A 97 -0.74 -3.18 4.93
C ILE A 97 0.58 -2.52 4.55
N ASN A 98 0.74 -1.26 4.91
CA ASN A 98 1.97 -0.51 4.68
C ASN A 98 2.74 -0.38 5.98
N PHE A 99 4.05 -0.62 5.90
CA PHE A 99 4.98 -0.42 7.01
C PHE A 99 6.11 0.50 6.55
N HIS A 100 6.48 1.44 7.40
CA HIS A 100 7.69 2.23 7.21
C HIS A 100 8.86 1.50 7.89
N LEU A 101 10.02 1.54 7.27
CA LEU A 101 11.19 0.78 7.72
C LEU A 101 12.37 1.69 8.01
N SER A 102 13.05 1.44 9.14
CA SER A 102 14.33 2.07 9.45
C SER A 102 15.46 1.48 8.62
N ASP A 103 15.37 0.20 8.28
CA ASP A 103 16.34 -0.49 7.42
C ASP A 103 15.62 -1.21 6.28
N TYR A 104 15.41 -0.47 5.22
CA TYR A 104 14.72 -0.97 4.02
C TYR A 104 15.47 -2.13 3.37
N ASP A 105 16.78 -1.99 3.18
CA ASP A 105 17.57 -3.01 2.49
C ASP A 105 17.60 -4.34 3.23
N GLU A 106 17.67 -4.30 4.56
CA GLU A 106 17.62 -5.51 5.37
C GLU A 106 16.30 -6.26 5.20
N MET A 107 15.18 -5.53 5.20
CA MET A 107 13.87 -6.15 5.01
C MET A 107 13.72 -6.75 3.62
N ILE A 108 14.18 -6.05 2.59
CA ILE A 108 14.11 -6.57 1.22
C ILE A 108 14.93 -7.87 1.11
N SER A 109 16.10 -7.91 1.73
CA SER A 109 16.91 -9.13 1.77
C SER A 109 16.21 -10.27 2.46
N LYS A 110 15.57 -10.01 3.59
CA LYS A 110 14.78 -11.02 4.33
C LYS A 110 13.63 -11.56 3.48
N MET A 111 12.92 -10.68 2.79
CA MET A 111 11.81 -11.10 1.93
C MET A 111 12.31 -12.00 0.80
N ASN A 112 13.41 -11.62 0.15
CA ASN A 112 14.02 -12.42 -0.91
C ASN A 112 14.50 -13.78 -0.41
N GLU A 113 15.14 -13.83 0.75
CA GLU A 113 15.62 -15.08 1.37
C GLU A 113 14.45 -16.02 1.70
N ASN A 114 13.30 -15.48 2.03
CA ASN A 114 12.11 -16.25 2.34
C ASN A 114 11.19 -16.48 1.13
N ARG A 115 11.71 -16.23 -0.07
CA ARG A 115 11.04 -16.47 -1.35
C ARG A 115 9.71 -15.73 -1.53
N CYS A 116 9.61 -14.57 -0.90
CA CYS A 116 8.50 -13.67 -1.16
C CYS A 116 8.84 -12.84 -2.39
N GLU A 117 7.90 -12.74 -3.33
CA GLU A 117 8.12 -12.05 -4.59
C GLU A 117 7.72 -10.58 -4.50
N MET A 118 8.61 -9.71 -4.98
CA MET A 118 8.26 -8.32 -5.19
C MET A 118 7.34 -8.23 -6.41
N VAL A 119 6.17 -7.64 -6.24
CA VAL A 119 5.19 -7.50 -7.32
C VAL A 119 5.12 -6.07 -7.85
N LEU A 120 5.61 -5.11 -7.07
CA LEU A 120 5.71 -3.72 -7.48
C LEU A 120 6.85 -3.06 -6.71
N GLY A 121 7.72 -2.36 -7.41
CA GLY A 121 8.82 -1.61 -6.83
C GLY A 121 8.88 -0.21 -7.43
N ILE A 122 8.95 0.80 -6.57
CA ILE A 122 8.91 2.20 -6.95
C ILE A 122 10.10 2.92 -6.32
N VAL A 123 10.77 3.76 -7.12
CA VAL A 123 11.81 4.66 -6.65
C VAL A 123 11.48 6.08 -7.11
N LYS A 124 11.06 6.93 -6.17
CA LYS A 124 10.89 8.36 -6.37
C LYS A 124 11.83 9.07 -5.39
N ALA A 125 11.30 9.94 -4.53
CA ALA A 125 12.10 10.51 -3.43
C ALA A 125 12.52 9.42 -2.45
N LYS A 126 11.69 8.40 -2.28
CA LYS A 126 11.94 7.23 -1.42
C LYS A 126 11.64 5.97 -2.21
N ARG A 127 12.06 4.83 -1.65
CA ARG A 127 11.79 3.52 -2.23
C ARG A 127 10.54 2.92 -1.58
N TYR A 128 9.73 2.26 -2.41
CA TYR A 128 8.52 1.56 -1.99
C TYR A 128 8.50 0.20 -2.66
N SER A 129 8.18 -0.85 -1.94
CA SER A 129 8.11 -2.20 -2.49
C SER A 129 6.88 -2.92 -1.97
N TYR A 130 6.19 -3.60 -2.88
CA TYR A 130 5.03 -4.42 -2.56
C TYR A 130 5.42 -5.89 -2.74
N PHE A 131 5.11 -6.69 -1.73
CA PHE A 131 5.34 -8.13 -1.73
C PHE A 131 4.06 -8.86 -1.40
N GLU A 132 3.86 -9.98 -2.07
CA GLU A 132 2.83 -10.92 -1.67
C GLU A 132 3.45 -11.94 -0.72
N THR A 133 2.93 -12.01 0.52
CA THR A 133 3.49 -12.93 1.53
C THR A 133 2.94 -14.34 1.36
N LYS A 134 3.78 -15.33 1.64
CA LYS A 134 3.41 -16.75 1.68
C LYS A 134 4.10 -17.38 2.87
N PRO A 135 3.39 -18.08 3.76
CA PRO A 135 1.93 -18.22 3.80
C PRO A 135 1.21 -16.97 4.27
N GLY A 136 -0.10 -16.95 4.13
CA GLY A 136 -0.96 -15.88 4.61
C GLY A 136 -1.63 -15.05 3.52
N GLY A 137 -0.97 -14.94 2.35
CA GLY A 137 -1.53 -14.22 1.21
C GLY A 137 -1.77 -12.72 1.46
N ILE A 138 -1.01 -12.14 2.39
CA ILE A 138 -1.12 -10.72 2.71
C ILE A 138 -0.23 -9.93 1.77
N MET A 139 -0.79 -8.91 1.12
CA MET A 139 0.00 -7.95 0.37
C MET A 139 0.59 -6.94 1.35
N VAL A 140 1.90 -6.77 1.35
CA VAL A 140 2.57 -5.78 2.18
C VAL A 140 3.29 -4.76 1.32
N GLU A 141 3.25 -3.52 1.78
CA GLU A 141 4.04 -2.43 1.18
C GLU A 141 5.06 -1.98 2.21
N PHE A 142 6.33 -1.99 1.82
CA PHE A 142 7.40 -1.42 2.62
C PHE A 142 7.81 -0.08 2.04
N ALA A 143 7.79 0.94 2.89
CA ALA A 143 8.22 2.28 2.54
C ALA A 143 9.51 2.60 3.27
N GLU A 144 10.48 3.15 2.55
CA GLU A 144 11.70 3.67 3.13
C GLU A 144 11.38 4.90 3.99
N GLU A 145 12.01 5.00 5.15
CA GLU A 145 11.86 6.15 6.04
C GLU A 145 12.39 7.46 5.44
#